data_cdb6961938f8c6ab7bcc4fbd15b0c0d4
#
_entry.id   cdb6961938f8c6ab7bcc4fbd15b0c0d4
#
_cell.length_a   1.000
_cell.length_b   1.000
_cell.length_c   1.000
_cell.angle_alpha   90.00
_cell.angle_beta   90.00
_cell.angle_gamma   90.00
#
_symmetry.space_group_name_H-M   'P 1'
#
loop_
_entity.id
_entity.type
_entity.pdbx_description
1 polymer ?
#
loop_
_entity_poly.entity_id
_entity_poly.type
_entity_poly.pdbx_seq_one_letter_code
_entity_poly.pdbx_strand_id
1 'polypeptide(L)'
;HSTSRRQRQMCIRDSENTKYYINPTGRFVVGGPQGDTGLTGRKIIVDTYGGYARHGGGAFSGKDPSKVDRSAAYATRWVAKNIVAAGLAKQCEVQVAYAIGVAKPVSIMVDTFGTGTVSDEKIEQAVEKVFDLTPAAIIRDLDLRKPIYRKLAAYGHMGREDLGVKWENTDRVDALKAAVAAL
;
A
#
# COMPACT_ATOMS: atom_id res chain seq x y z
N HIS A 1 4.59 -31.17 6.68
CA HIS A 1 5.24 -30.36 5.64
C HIS A 1 4.94 -30.80 4.19
N SER A 2 4.72 -32.09 3.92
CA SER A 2 4.45 -32.59 2.55
C SER A 2 3.04 -32.29 2.06
N THR A 3 2.04 -32.31 2.93
CA THR A 3 0.64 -32.02 2.61
C THR A 3 0.41 -30.55 2.24
N SER A 4 1.06 -29.62 2.90
CA SER A 4 0.98 -28.20 2.60
C SER A 4 1.57 -27.85 1.22
N ARG A 5 2.64 -28.52 0.79
CA ARG A 5 3.20 -28.37 -0.56
C ARG A 5 2.27 -28.91 -1.63
N ARG A 6 1.68 -30.11 -1.42
CA ARG A 6 0.74 -30.71 -2.38
C ARG A 6 -0.54 -29.87 -2.52
N GLN A 7 -1.04 -29.30 -1.44
CA GLN A 7 -2.23 -28.44 -1.47
C GLN A 7 -1.97 -27.14 -2.21
N ARG A 8 -0.78 -26.56 -2.07
CA ARG A 8 -0.36 -25.39 -2.86
C ARG A 8 -0.21 -25.70 -4.34
N GLN A 9 0.35 -26.86 -4.69
CA GLN A 9 0.47 -27.31 -6.08
C GLN A 9 -0.88 -27.57 -6.75
N MET A 10 -1.93 -27.92 -5.98
CA MET A 10 -3.28 -28.07 -6.53
C MET A 10 -3.99 -26.73 -6.79
N CYS A 11 -3.66 -25.69 -6.04
CA CYS A 11 -4.37 -24.40 -6.11
C CYS A 11 -3.64 -23.32 -6.92
N ILE A 12 -2.34 -23.48 -7.12
CA ILE A 12 -1.47 -22.50 -7.79
C ILE A 12 -0.69 -23.21 -8.89
N ARG A 13 -0.72 -22.68 -10.09
CA ARG A 13 0.19 -23.10 -11.15
C ARG A 13 1.59 -22.58 -10.82
N ASP A 14 2.36 -23.37 -10.08
CA ASP A 14 3.77 -23.09 -9.84
C ASP A 14 4.52 -23.13 -11.17
N SER A 15 5.29 -22.09 -11.44
CA SER A 15 6.22 -22.05 -12.56
C SER A 15 7.66 -22.23 -12.05
N GLU A 16 8.58 -22.53 -12.95
CA GLU A 16 10.02 -22.61 -12.63
C GLU A 16 10.56 -21.28 -12.05
N ASN A 17 9.89 -20.17 -12.33
CA ASN A 17 10.25 -18.83 -11.88
C ASN A 17 9.53 -18.39 -10.59
N THR A 18 8.75 -19.26 -9.95
CA THR A 18 8.04 -18.93 -8.71
C THR A 18 9.05 -18.66 -7.59
N LYS A 19 9.00 -17.46 -7.01
CA LYS A 19 9.82 -17.07 -5.86
C LYS A 19 9.14 -17.45 -4.55
N TYR A 20 9.87 -18.16 -3.70
CA TYR A 20 9.39 -18.59 -2.39
C TYR A 20 10.04 -17.76 -1.28
N TYR A 21 9.22 -17.10 -0.46
CA TYR A 21 9.64 -16.43 0.76
C TYR A 21 9.20 -17.27 1.96
N ILE A 22 10.10 -18.09 2.50
CA ILE A 22 9.81 -19.00 3.61
C ILE A 22 10.48 -18.46 4.86
N ASN A 23 9.66 -17.98 5.83
CA ASN A 23 10.14 -17.38 7.08
C ASN A 23 11.27 -16.35 6.85
N PRO A 24 11.09 -15.33 5.99
CA PRO A 24 12.17 -14.41 5.63
C PRO A 24 12.66 -13.55 6.81
N THR A 25 11.89 -13.48 7.89
CA THR A 25 12.30 -12.84 9.17
C THR A 25 13.08 -13.79 10.07
N GLY A 26 13.31 -15.05 9.66
CA GLY A 26 13.98 -16.08 10.43
C GLY A 26 13.01 -17.01 11.16
N ARG A 27 13.49 -17.64 12.23
CA ARG A 27 12.72 -18.63 12.98
C ARG A 27 11.56 -17.99 13.72
N PHE A 28 10.33 -18.47 13.46
CA PHE A 28 9.14 -18.10 14.22
C PHE A 28 9.07 -18.90 15.52
N VAL A 29 9.27 -18.25 16.66
CA VAL A 29 9.39 -18.92 17.96
C VAL A 29 8.18 -18.61 18.86
N VAL A 30 7.78 -17.35 18.96
CA VAL A 30 6.69 -16.92 19.81
C VAL A 30 5.46 -16.68 18.95
N GLY A 31 4.39 -17.44 19.21
CA GLY A 31 3.11 -17.34 18.51
C GLY A 31 1.93 -17.12 19.46
N GLY A 32 0.74 -17.04 18.89
CA GLY A 32 -0.49 -16.83 19.64
C GLY A 32 -0.56 -15.49 20.36
N PRO A 33 -1.39 -15.36 21.42
CA PRO A 33 -1.63 -14.08 22.10
C PRO A 33 -0.37 -13.48 22.75
N GLN A 34 0.63 -14.29 23.05
CA GLN A 34 1.90 -13.80 23.59
C GLN A 34 2.75 -13.09 22.53
N GLY A 35 2.65 -13.55 21.28
CA GLY A 35 3.39 -12.95 20.16
C GLY A 35 2.73 -11.69 19.63
N ASP A 36 1.42 -11.72 19.47
CA ASP A 36 0.62 -10.61 18.98
C ASP A 36 -0.83 -10.75 19.45
N THR A 37 -1.37 -9.72 20.08
CA THR A 37 -2.74 -9.70 20.55
C THR A 37 -3.34 -8.31 20.44
N GLY A 38 -4.63 -8.23 20.12
CA GLY A 38 -5.33 -6.95 20.03
C GLY A 38 -6.74 -7.11 19.45
N LEU A 39 -7.46 -5.99 19.45
CA LEU A 39 -8.78 -5.87 18.83
C LEU A 39 -8.65 -5.09 17.52
N THR A 40 -9.19 -5.65 16.45
CA THR A 40 -9.27 -4.97 15.16
C THR A 40 -10.39 -3.94 15.17
N GLY A 41 -10.10 -2.72 14.69
CA GLY A 41 -11.12 -1.71 14.40
C GLY A 41 -12.11 -2.24 13.33
N ARG A 42 -13.40 -2.11 13.58
CA ARG A 42 -14.44 -2.68 12.72
C ARG A 42 -15.06 -1.70 11.73
N LYS A 43 -14.44 -0.56 11.51
CA LYS A 43 -14.92 0.50 10.61
C LYS A 43 -13.92 0.79 9.49
N ILE A 44 -13.25 -0.26 8.98
CA ILE A 44 -12.17 -0.14 7.99
C ILE A 44 -12.60 0.54 6.68
N ILE A 45 -13.84 0.33 6.28
CA ILE A 45 -14.39 0.94 5.06
C ILE A 45 -14.76 2.41 5.31
N VAL A 46 -15.24 2.76 6.50
CA VAL A 46 -15.46 4.15 6.92
C VAL A 46 -14.14 4.91 7.04
N ASP A 47 -13.09 4.24 7.53
CA ASP A 47 -11.74 4.81 7.65
C ASP A 47 -11.11 5.15 6.30
N THR A 48 -11.56 4.53 5.22
CA THR A 48 -10.99 4.63 3.88
C THR A 48 -11.95 5.31 2.88
N TYR A 49 -12.59 4.54 2.00
CA TYR A 49 -13.29 5.09 0.82
C TYR A 49 -14.79 4.78 0.78
N GLY A 50 -15.39 4.31 1.89
CA GLY A 50 -16.84 4.07 1.97
C GLY A 50 -17.36 3.02 0.99
N GLY A 51 -16.50 2.10 0.52
CA GLY A 51 -16.85 1.08 -0.46
C GLY A 51 -16.66 1.50 -1.92
N TYR A 52 -16.19 2.70 -2.21
CA TYR A 52 -15.90 3.15 -3.58
C TYR A 52 -14.68 2.43 -4.17
N ALA A 53 -13.62 2.25 -3.39
CA ALA A 53 -12.43 1.51 -3.79
C ALA A 53 -12.35 0.15 -3.10
N ARG A 54 -11.58 -0.77 -3.67
CA ARG A 54 -11.26 -2.06 -3.05
C ARG A 54 -10.46 -1.85 -1.78
N HIS A 55 -10.56 -2.79 -0.86
CA HIS A 55 -9.86 -2.74 0.42
C HIS A 55 -9.13 -4.06 0.68
N GLY A 56 -7.88 -3.98 1.15
CA GLY A 56 -7.07 -5.16 1.46
C GLY A 56 -7.44 -5.87 2.78
N GLY A 57 -8.37 -5.30 3.58
CA GLY A 57 -8.85 -5.87 4.84
C GLY A 57 -8.10 -5.41 6.09
N GLY A 58 -7.00 -4.67 5.95
CA GLY A 58 -6.18 -4.19 7.07
C GLY A 58 -6.82 -3.02 7.83
N ALA A 59 -6.98 -3.15 9.15
CA ALA A 59 -7.44 -2.06 10.00
C ALA A 59 -6.30 -1.09 10.33
N PHE A 60 -6.63 0.20 10.49
CA PHE A 60 -5.67 1.22 10.90
C PHE A 60 -5.54 1.32 12.42
N SER A 61 -6.68 1.28 13.12
CA SER A 61 -6.74 1.44 14.57
C SER A 61 -5.86 0.44 15.30
N GLY A 62 -5.12 0.93 16.32
CA GLY A 62 -4.22 0.12 17.13
C GLY A 62 -2.89 -0.23 16.48
N LYS A 63 -2.65 0.18 15.23
CA LYS A 63 -1.39 -0.08 14.52
C LYS A 63 -0.52 1.17 14.47
N ASP A 64 0.76 0.99 14.76
CA ASP A 64 1.78 2.01 14.52
C ASP A 64 2.19 2.04 13.04
N PRO A 65 2.94 3.06 12.57
CA PRO A 65 3.30 3.21 11.15
C PRO A 65 4.20 2.11 10.58
N SER A 66 4.79 1.25 11.41
CA SER A 66 5.57 0.12 10.92
C SER A 66 4.70 -0.97 10.26
N LYS A 67 3.40 -0.94 10.53
CA LYS A 67 2.42 -1.86 9.95
C LYS A 67 1.96 -1.34 8.58
N VAL A 68 2.28 -2.09 7.54
CA VAL A 68 1.95 -1.72 6.15
C VAL A 68 0.45 -1.63 5.88
N ASP A 69 -0.39 -2.36 6.60
CA ASP A 69 -1.84 -2.20 6.54
C ASP A 69 -2.29 -0.75 6.73
N ARG A 70 -1.56 0.01 7.54
CA ARG A 70 -1.80 1.43 7.77
C ARG A 70 -0.93 2.30 6.87
N SER A 71 0.37 2.18 6.95
CA SER A 71 1.32 3.07 6.26
C SER A 71 1.26 2.94 4.74
N ALA A 72 1.13 1.72 4.20
CA ALA A 72 1.00 1.54 2.77
C ALA A 72 -0.35 2.02 2.22
N ALA A 73 -1.44 1.93 2.99
CA ALA A 73 -2.71 2.52 2.60
C ALA A 73 -2.62 4.05 2.45
N TYR A 74 -1.87 4.72 3.32
CA TYR A 74 -1.59 6.14 3.17
C TYR A 74 -0.68 6.44 1.97
N ALA A 75 0.34 5.60 1.75
CA ALA A 75 1.25 5.77 0.62
C ALA A 75 0.53 5.56 -0.72
N THR A 76 -0.32 4.56 -0.85
CA THR A 76 -1.12 4.33 -2.07
C THR A 76 -2.10 5.48 -2.33
N ARG A 77 -2.68 6.08 -1.28
CA ARG A 77 -3.46 7.31 -1.42
C ARG A 77 -2.62 8.45 -1.99
N TRP A 78 -1.42 8.65 -1.47
CA TRP A 78 -0.48 9.66 -1.96
C TRP A 78 -0.12 9.44 -3.43
N VAL A 79 0.21 8.19 -3.81
CA VAL A 79 0.49 7.81 -5.20
C VAL A 79 -0.69 8.10 -6.10
N ALA A 80 -1.88 7.58 -5.77
CA ALA A 80 -3.08 7.74 -6.58
C ALA A 80 -3.45 9.22 -6.78
N LYS A 81 -3.35 10.02 -5.73
CA LYS A 81 -3.63 11.45 -5.79
C LYS A 81 -2.66 12.20 -6.71
N ASN A 82 -1.38 11.84 -6.68
CA ASN A 82 -0.38 12.42 -7.58
C ASN A 82 -0.58 11.99 -9.05
N ILE A 83 -0.99 10.74 -9.32
CA ILE A 83 -1.30 10.27 -10.68
C ILE A 83 -2.43 11.10 -11.28
N VAL A 84 -3.52 11.29 -10.53
CA VAL A 84 -4.68 12.08 -11.00
C VAL A 84 -4.31 13.55 -11.15
N ALA A 85 -3.60 14.14 -10.18
CA ALA A 85 -3.15 15.53 -10.23
C ALA A 85 -2.15 15.79 -11.38
N ALA A 86 -1.35 14.78 -11.77
CA ALA A 86 -0.48 14.86 -12.94
C ALA A 86 -1.25 14.82 -14.27
N GLY A 87 -2.56 14.56 -14.25
CA GLY A 87 -3.38 14.42 -15.46
C GLY A 87 -3.12 13.11 -16.22
N LEU A 88 -2.48 12.12 -15.57
CA LEU A 88 -2.20 10.82 -16.19
C LEU A 88 -3.44 9.93 -16.26
N ALA A 89 -4.41 10.15 -15.36
CA ALA A 89 -5.72 9.50 -15.37
C ALA A 89 -6.77 10.41 -14.76
N LYS A 90 -8.06 10.18 -15.05
CA LYS A 90 -9.18 10.89 -14.39
C LYS A 90 -9.48 10.27 -13.02
N GLN A 91 -9.25 8.97 -12.88
CA GLN A 91 -9.38 8.21 -11.64
C GLN A 91 -8.37 7.05 -11.67
N CYS A 92 -7.92 6.60 -10.51
CA CYS A 92 -7.09 5.41 -10.43
C CYS A 92 -7.21 4.73 -9.08
N GLU A 93 -6.97 3.44 -9.09
CA GLU A 93 -6.79 2.61 -7.90
C GLU A 93 -5.37 2.05 -7.90
N VAL A 94 -4.71 2.07 -6.75
CA VAL A 94 -3.36 1.55 -6.58
C VAL A 94 -3.37 0.43 -5.57
N GLN A 95 -2.85 -0.72 -5.96
CA GLN A 95 -2.66 -1.86 -5.08
C GLN A 95 -1.18 -2.12 -4.86
N VAL A 96 -0.80 -2.38 -3.61
CA VAL A 96 0.57 -2.74 -3.22
C VAL A 96 0.52 -4.01 -2.38
N ALA A 97 1.39 -4.96 -2.69
CA ALA A 97 1.51 -6.20 -1.93
C ALA A 97 2.89 -6.30 -1.29
N TYR A 98 2.94 -6.78 -0.05
CA TYR A 98 4.19 -7.00 0.70
C TYR A 98 4.30 -8.44 1.16
N ALA A 99 5.53 -8.93 1.27
CA ALA A 99 5.85 -10.16 1.97
C ALA A 99 6.56 -9.79 3.30
N ILE A 100 6.12 -10.39 4.41
CA ILE A 100 6.73 -10.15 5.72
C ILE A 100 8.22 -10.47 5.67
N GLY A 101 9.05 -9.53 6.14
CA GLY A 101 10.51 -9.65 6.11
C GLY A 101 11.16 -9.23 4.80
N VAL A 102 10.38 -8.79 3.81
CA VAL A 102 10.88 -8.23 2.54
C VAL A 102 10.47 -6.77 2.47
N ALA A 103 11.44 -5.85 2.47
CA ALA A 103 11.16 -4.42 2.55
C ALA A 103 10.51 -3.86 1.28
N LYS A 104 10.96 -4.30 0.11
CA LYS A 104 10.36 -3.84 -1.15
C LYS A 104 9.00 -4.49 -1.38
N PRO A 105 8.01 -3.77 -1.90
CA PRO A 105 6.77 -4.38 -2.39
C PRO A 105 7.08 -5.54 -3.34
N VAL A 106 6.33 -6.62 -3.23
CA VAL A 106 6.43 -7.76 -4.17
C VAL A 106 5.60 -7.53 -5.42
N SER A 107 4.64 -6.59 -5.37
CA SER A 107 3.82 -6.19 -6.50
C SER A 107 3.29 -4.77 -6.28
N ILE A 108 3.26 -3.99 -7.34
CA ILE A 108 2.54 -2.72 -7.45
C ILE A 108 1.63 -2.87 -8.68
N MET A 109 0.39 -2.46 -8.56
CA MET A 109 -0.57 -2.45 -9.66
C MET A 109 -1.32 -1.12 -9.66
N VAL A 110 -1.50 -0.55 -10.83
CA VAL A 110 -2.33 0.64 -11.06
C VAL A 110 -3.46 0.27 -12.00
N ASP A 111 -4.68 0.61 -11.66
CA ASP A 111 -5.85 0.47 -12.51
C ASP A 111 -6.45 1.87 -12.72
N THR A 112 -6.41 2.36 -13.92
CA THR A 112 -6.97 3.67 -14.29
C THR A 112 -8.42 3.58 -14.79
N PHE A 113 -9.00 2.38 -14.77
CA PHE A 113 -10.37 2.13 -15.28
C PHE A 113 -10.57 2.64 -16.71
N GLY A 114 -9.54 2.52 -17.54
CA GLY A 114 -9.55 2.97 -18.93
C GLY A 114 -9.52 4.51 -19.10
N THR A 115 -9.23 5.27 -18.04
CA THR A 115 -9.14 6.74 -18.11
C THR A 115 -7.71 7.26 -18.25
N GLY A 116 -6.73 6.35 -18.30
CA GLY A 116 -5.32 6.68 -18.45
C GLY A 116 -4.99 7.38 -19.76
N THR A 117 -4.08 8.34 -19.71
CA THR A 117 -3.53 9.01 -20.90
C THR A 117 -2.42 8.19 -21.56
N VAL A 118 -1.87 7.24 -20.80
CA VAL A 118 -0.91 6.22 -21.21
C VAL A 118 -1.33 4.88 -20.61
N SER A 119 -0.67 3.77 -20.98
CA SER A 119 -1.01 2.46 -20.41
C SER A 119 -0.74 2.39 -18.91
N ASP A 120 -1.49 1.54 -18.21
CA ASP A 120 -1.36 1.34 -16.76
C ASP A 120 0.04 0.85 -16.39
N GLU A 121 0.64 -0.04 -17.20
CA GLU A 121 2.01 -0.55 -17.01
C GLU A 121 3.05 0.58 -17.06
N LYS A 122 2.84 1.57 -17.93
CA LYS A 122 3.72 2.73 -18.03
C LYS A 122 3.63 3.61 -16.78
N ILE A 123 2.42 3.77 -16.25
CA ILE A 123 2.20 4.48 -14.99
C ILE A 123 2.82 3.71 -13.82
N GLU A 124 2.69 2.39 -13.76
CA GLU A 124 3.32 1.54 -12.75
C GLU A 124 4.85 1.72 -12.73
N GLN A 125 5.49 1.66 -13.89
CA GLN A 125 6.93 1.88 -14.01
C GLN A 125 7.36 3.29 -13.56
N ALA A 126 6.55 4.30 -13.85
CA ALA A 126 6.81 5.66 -13.38
C ALA A 126 6.65 5.76 -11.85
N VAL A 127 5.65 5.10 -11.28
CA VAL A 127 5.45 5.02 -9.82
C VAL A 127 6.64 4.36 -9.14
N GLU A 128 7.14 3.24 -9.66
CA GLU A 128 8.32 2.55 -9.11
C GLU A 128 9.58 3.42 -9.13
N LYS A 129 9.72 4.30 -10.12
CA LYS A 129 10.86 5.23 -10.22
C LYS A 129 10.76 6.43 -9.28
N VAL A 130 9.53 6.91 -9.02
CA VAL A 130 9.29 8.17 -8.30
C VAL A 130 9.04 7.96 -6.81
N PHE A 131 8.45 6.83 -6.43
CA PHE A 131 8.06 6.55 -5.05
C PHE A 131 8.85 5.38 -4.48
N ASP A 132 9.53 5.60 -3.38
CA ASP A 132 10.07 4.51 -2.56
C ASP A 132 8.98 4.03 -1.60
N LEU A 133 8.38 2.89 -1.92
CA LEU A 133 7.31 2.29 -1.13
C LEU A 133 7.83 1.27 -0.09
N THR A 134 9.10 1.33 0.28
CA THR A 134 9.58 0.57 1.44
C THR A 134 9.01 1.16 2.74
N PRO A 135 8.73 0.35 3.77
CA PRO A 135 8.11 0.83 5.01
C PRO A 135 8.86 2.01 5.64
N ALA A 136 10.19 1.97 5.65
CA ALA A 136 11.01 3.04 6.21
C ALA A 136 10.88 4.35 5.42
N ALA A 137 10.84 4.27 4.10
CA ALA A 137 10.66 5.45 3.23
C ALA A 137 9.25 6.04 3.40
N ILE A 138 8.22 5.21 3.44
CA ILE A 138 6.85 5.68 3.69
C ILE A 138 6.75 6.45 5.00
N ILE A 139 7.31 5.91 6.09
CA ILE A 139 7.31 6.56 7.41
C ILE A 139 8.02 7.91 7.35
N ARG A 140 9.16 7.98 6.66
CA ARG A 140 9.95 9.20 6.48
C ARG A 140 9.21 10.24 5.65
N ASP A 141 8.75 9.84 4.47
CA ASP A 141 8.23 10.76 3.46
C ASP A 141 6.85 11.31 3.85
N LEU A 142 6.02 10.49 4.46
CA LEU A 142 4.71 10.90 4.99
C LEU A 142 4.76 11.41 6.44
N ASP A 143 5.95 11.43 7.07
CA ASP A 143 6.17 11.97 8.43
C ASP A 143 5.29 11.28 9.49
N LEU A 144 5.16 9.96 9.39
CA LEU A 144 4.21 9.18 10.17
C LEU A 144 4.60 8.99 11.65
N ARG A 145 5.74 9.51 12.11
CA ARG A 145 6.12 9.48 13.52
C ARG A 145 5.48 10.60 14.35
N LYS A 146 4.84 11.58 13.69
CA LYS A 146 4.12 12.66 14.38
C LYS A 146 2.83 12.15 15.03
N PRO A 147 2.38 12.77 16.14
CA PRO A 147 1.17 12.37 16.86
C PRO A 147 -0.11 12.89 16.15
N ILE A 148 -0.33 12.49 14.90
CA ILE A 148 -1.44 12.96 14.06
C ILE A 148 -2.70 12.10 14.19
N TYR A 149 -2.59 10.90 14.76
CA TYR A 149 -3.57 9.81 14.62
C TYR A 149 -4.89 10.04 15.35
N ARG A 150 -4.91 10.76 16.49
CA ARG A 150 -6.12 11.00 17.28
C ARG A 150 -7.20 11.71 16.47
N LYS A 151 -6.81 12.70 15.68
CA LYS A 151 -7.74 13.49 14.86
C LYS A 151 -8.29 12.70 13.66
N LEU A 152 -7.56 11.65 13.23
CA LEU A 152 -7.97 10.79 12.12
C LEU A 152 -9.00 9.73 12.51
N ALA A 153 -9.15 9.44 13.81
CA ALA A 153 -10.05 8.39 14.30
C ALA A 153 -11.54 8.68 14.06
N ALA A 154 -11.90 9.91 13.67
CA ALA A 154 -13.26 10.31 13.34
C ALA A 154 -13.33 10.84 11.90
N TYR A 155 -14.40 10.45 11.18
CA TYR A 155 -14.72 10.91 9.81
C TYR A 155 -13.76 10.41 8.72
N GLY A 156 -13.06 9.30 8.94
CA GLY A 156 -12.16 8.69 7.99
C GLY A 156 -10.77 9.34 7.93
N HIS A 157 -9.87 8.68 7.23
CA HIS A 157 -8.45 9.05 7.14
C HIS A 157 -8.08 9.70 5.81
N MET A 158 -8.91 9.52 4.76
CA MET A 158 -8.67 10.03 3.42
C MET A 158 -9.45 11.33 3.16
N GLY A 159 -8.89 12.19 2.30
CA GLY A 159 -9.50 13.48 2.00
C GLY A 159 -9.41 14.50 3.16
N ARG A 160 -8.47 14.31 4.08
CA ARG A 160 -8.32 15.14 5.30
C ARG A 160 -7.22 16.20 5.13
N GLU A 161 -7.34 17.01 4.09
CA GLU A 161 -6.43 18.14 3.83
C GLU A 161 -6.45 19.16 4.98
N ASP A 162 -7.59 19.27 5.66
CA ASP A 162 -7.79 20.09 6.86
C ASP A 162 -6.83 19.77 8.02
N LEU A 163 -6.32 18.54 8.06
CA LEU A 163 -5.37 18.07 9.08
C LEU A 163 -3.91 18.20 8.67
N GLY A 164 -3.62 18.65 7.45
CA GLY A 164 -2.26 18.80 6.94
C GLY A 164 -1.50 17.47 6.81
N VAL A 165 -2.21 16.39 6.56
CA VAL A 165 -1.62 15.05 6.38
C VAL A 165 -0.95 14.91 5.04
N LYS A 166 0.27 14.37 5.01
CA LYS A 166 1.12 14.37 3.82
C LYS A 166 0.64 13.46 2.69
N TRP A 167 -0.17 12.45 2.95
CA TRP A 167 -0.72 11.60 1.89
C TRP A 167 -1.78 12.27 1.03
N GLU A 168 -2.20 13.47 1.40
CA GLU A 168 -3.04 14.32 0.56
C GLU A 168 -2.25 15.30 -0.31
N ASN A 169 -0.92 15.34 -0.20
CA ASN A 169 -0.09 16.24 -1.00
C ASN A 169 0.05 15.76 -2.46
N THR A 170 0.21 16.73 -3.36
CA THR A 170 0.44 16.49 -4.81
C THR A 170 1.84 16.95 -5.21
N ASP A 171 2.83 16.64 -4.38
CA ASP A 171 4.20 17.12 -4.47
C ASP A 171 5.10 16.31 -5.43
N ARG A 172 4.57 15.25 -6.04
CA ARG A 172 5.27 14.38 -6.99
C ARG A 172 4.79 14.49 -8.44
N VAL A 173 3.93 15.44 -8.73
CA VAL A 173 3.31 15.63 -10.06
C VAL A 173 4.35 15.78 -11.16
N ASP A 174 5.31 16.68 -11.00
CA ASP A 174 6.31 16.96 -12.03
C ASP A 174 7.27 15.77 -12.21
N ALA A 175 7.65 15.11 -11.12
CA ALA A 175 8.47 13.92 -11.16
C ALA A 175 7.77 12.76 -11.91
N LEU A 176 6.47 12.56 -11.67
CA LEU A 176 5.68 11.56 -12.41
C LEU A 176 5.58 11.88 -13.90
N LYS A 177 5.30 13.14 -14.26
CA LYS A 177 5.26 13.56 -15.67
C LYS A 177 6.60 13.31 -16.36
N ALA A 178 7.70 13.69 -15.72
CA ALA A 178 9.03 13.48 -16.25
C ALA A 178 9.36 11.98 -16.39
N ALA A 179 8.99 11.16 -15.39
CA ALA A 179 9.21 9.72 -15.43
C ALA A 179 8.43 9.04 -16.56
N VAL A 180 7.15 9.41 -16.77
CA VAL A 180 6.33 8.90 -17.86
C VAL A 180 6.87 9.32 -19.22
N ALA A 181 7.37 10.55 -19.36
CA ALA A 181 7.95 11.04 -20.61
C ALA A 181 9.27 10.34 -20.97
N ALA A 182 10.00 9.82 -19.98
CA ALA A 182 11.28 9.13 -20.14
C ALA A 182 11.14 7.60 -20.35
N LEU A 183 9.94 7.07 -20.36
CA LEU A 183 9.57 5.67 -20.63
C LEU A 183 9.04 5.50 -22.05
#